data_d25e835b0261fa3ef1f1f77c63f1e344
#
_entry.id   d25e835b0261fa3ef1f1f77c63f1e344
#
_cell.length_a   1.000
_cell.length_b   1.000
_cell.length_c   1.000
_cell.angle_alpha   90.00
_cell.angle_beta   90.00
_cell.angle_gamma   90.00
#
_symmetry.space_group_name_H-M   'P 1'
#
loop_
_entity.id
_entity.type
_entity.pdbx_description
1 polymer ?
#
loop_
_entity_poly.entity_id
_entity_poly.type
_entity_poly.pdbx_seq_one_letter_code
_entity_poly.pdbx_strand_id
1 'polypeptide(L)'
;MSKYSKNEAQDWANINVTGQWSTLMTPFTPEDDIDENGIRSDVRRLIELGSQGAGCTWGMGEFWSLTTEERKQVYEIVSDESEGKLLTAAHVSHSSIKTVIDLATHAEDQKFDLLVLAAPYFVTKKENQVIE
;
A
#
# COMPACT_ATOMS: atom_id res chain seq x y z
N MET A 1 11.95 4.73 -10.28
CA MET A 1 11.91 6.19 -10.55
C MET A 1 10.45 6.60 -10.38
N SER A 2 10.16 7.55 -9.50
CA SER A 2 8.77 7.98 -9.22
C SER A 2 8.12 8.56 -10.48
N LYS A 3 6.82 8.37 -10.63
CA LYS A 3 6.04 8.88 -11.79
C LYS A 3 5.92 10.41 -11.82
N TYR A 4 6.30 11.08 -10.72
CA TYR A 4 6.23 12.54 -10.55
C TYR A 4 7.33 13.03 -9.60
N SER A 5 7.72 14.28 -9.74
CA SER A 5 8.63 14.94 -8.80
C SER A 5 7.88 15.41 -7.55
N LYS A 6 8.61 15.74 -6.48
CA LYS A 6 8.02 16.26 -5.23
C LYS A 6 7.13 17.46 -5.46
N ASN A 7 7.50 18.35 -6.39
CA ASN A 7 6.75 19.57 -6.67
C ASN A 7 5.48 19.31 -7.50
N GLU A 8 5.42 18.19 -8.20
CA GLU A 8 4.27 17.78 -9.04
C GLU A 8 3.31 16.84 -8.31
N ALA A 9 3.69 16.35 -7.12
CA ALA A 9 2.95 15.32 -6.39
C ALA A 9 1.48 15.69 -6.15
N GLN A 10 1.22 16.96 -5.77
CA GLN A 10 -0.14 17.42 -5.51
C GLN A 10 -0.98 17.51 -6.79
N ASP A 11 -0.42 18.04 -7.85
CA ASP A 11 -1.11 18.15 -9.13
C ASP A 11 -1.36 16.77 -9.72
N TRP A 12 -0.36 15.88 -9.65
CA TRP A 12 -0.51 14.49 -10.05
C TRP A 12 -1.63 13.81 -9.27
N ALA A 13 -1.66 13.97 -7.94
CA ALA A 13 -2.68 13.37 -7.08
C ALA A 13 -4.08 13.91 -7.41
N ASN A 14 -4.24 15.21 -7.61
CA ASN A 14 -5.52 15.82 -7.97
C ASN A 14 -6.11 15.26 -9.28
N ILE A 15 -5.25 14.87 -10.22
CA ILE A 15 -5.66 14.32 -11.51
C ILE A 15 -5.92 12.81 -11.41
N ASN A 16 -5.08 12.08 -10.70
CA ASN A 16 -5.04 10.62 -10.76
C ASN A 16 -5.73 9.92 -9.58
N VAL A 17 -5.76 10.56 -8.39
CA VAL A 17 -6.39 9.96 -7.20
C VAL A 17 -7.88 10.30 -7.19
N THR A 18 -8.62 9.65 -8.07
CA THR A 18 -10.07 9.86 -8.26
C THR A 18 -10.79 8.51 -8.25
N GLY A 19 -12.10 8.52 -8.40
CA GLY A 19 -12.89 7.32 -8.56
C GLY A 19 -12.90 6.40 -7.32
N GLN A 20 -13.11 5.12 -7.56
CA GLN A 20 -13.24 4.12 -6.50
C GLN A 20 -11.89 3.43 -6.24
N TRP A 21 -11.51 3.37 -4.97
CA TRP A 21 -10.33 2.65 -4.47
C TRP A 21 -10.78 1.50 -3.58
N SER A 22 -10.20 0.33 -3.78
CA SER A 22 -10.49 -0.85 -2.98
C SER A 22 -9.32 -1.20 -2.07
N THR A 23 -9.63 -1.62 -0.85
CA THR A 23 -8.64 -2.22 0.04
C THR A 23 -8.55 -3.71 -0.25
N LEU A 24 -7.35 -4.19 -0.55
CA LEU A 24 -7.08 -5.61 -0.66
C LEU A 24 -7.05 -6.27 0.74
N MET A 25 -7.66 -7.42 0.83
CA MET A 25 -7.48 -8.33 1.96
C MET A 25 -6.13 -9.03 1.83
N THR A 26 -5.67 -9.65 2.92
CA THR A 26 -4.48 -10.52 2.90
C THR A 26 -4.92 -11.96 3.14
N PRO A 27 -5.18 -12.73 2.09
CA PRO A 27 -5.50 -14.14 2.23
C PRO A 27 -4.27 -14.94 2.65
N PHE A 28 -4.52 -16.00 3.45
CA PHE A 28 -3.51 -16.94 3.91
C PHE A 28 -3.83 -18.35 3.43
N THR A 29 -2.79 -19.15 3.25
CA THR A 29 -2.92 -20.59 3.01
C THR A 29 -3.32 -21.32 4.32
N PRO A 30 -3.73 -22.61 4.26
CA PRO A 30 -3.97 -23.41 5.47
C PRO A 30 -2.75 -23.57 6.38
N GLU A 31 -1.55 -23.29 5.88
CA GLU A 31 -0.27 -23.33 6.57
C GLU A 31 0.13 -21.97 7.16
N ASP A 32 -0.77 -20.98 7.14
CA ASP A 32 -0.57 -19.60 7.61
C ASP A 32 0.44 -18.78 6.80
N ASP A 33 0.79 -19.20 5.57
CA ASP A 33 1.59 -18.43 4.64
C ASP A 33 0.72 -17.47 3.80
N ILE A 34 1.31 -16.42 3.24
CA ILE A 34 0.62 -15.50 2.30
C ILE A 34 0.13 -16.29 1.09
N ASP A 35 -1.19 -16.24 0.81
CA ASP A 35 -1.76 -16.80 -0.42
C ASP A 35 -1.56 -15.85 -1.60
N GLU A 36 -0.43 -15.99 -2.27
CA GLU A 36 -0.09 -15.21 -3.46
C GLU A 36 -1.16 -15.32 -4.55
N ASN A 37 -1.70 -16.52 -4.80
CA ASN A 37 -2.71 -16.72 -5.83
C ASN A 37 -4.02 -15.99 -5.49
N GLY A 38 -4.40 -15.96 -4.22
CA GLY A 38 -5.52 -15.21 -3.73
C GLY A 38 -5.35 -13.70 -3.98
N ILE A 39 -4.20 -13.14 -3.59
CA ILE A 39 -3.90 -11.71 -3.83
C ILE A 39 -3.93 -11.39 -5.32
N ARG A 40 -3.29 -12.18 -6.17
CA ARG A 40 -3.28 -11.97 -7.62
C ARG A 40 -4.67 -12.02 -8.23
N SER A 41 -5.51 -12.96 -7.76
CA SER A 41 -6.91 -13.06 -8.18
C SER A 41 -7.71 -11.81 -7.84
N ASP A 42 -7.52 -11.27 -6.63
CA ASP A 42 -8.20 -10.06 -6.18
C ASP A 42 -7.76 -8.83 -6.99
N VAL A 43 -6.46 -8.68 -7.28
CA VAL A 43 -5.96 -7.59 -8.13
C VAL A 43 -6.58 -7.66 -9.53
N ARG A 44 -6.58 -8.85 -10.17
CA ARG A 44 -7.23 -9.05 -11.48
C ARG A 44 -8.71 -8.68 -11.43
N ARG A 45 -9.40 -9.09 -10.37
CA ARG A 45 -10.82 -8.77 -10.19
C ARG A 45 -11.08 -7.28 -10.10
N LEU A 46 -10.22 -6.53 -9.39
CA LEU A 46 -10.34 -5.07 -9.31
C LEU A 46 -10.11 -4.39 -10.67
N ILE A 47 -9.15 -4.88 -11.46
CA ILE A 47 -8.91 -4.39 -12.82
C ILE A 47 -10.15 -4.63 -13.71
N GLU A 48 -10.73 -5.84 -13.66
CA GLU A 48 -11.96 -6.19 -14.41
C GLU A 48 -13.16 -5.30 -14.02
N LEU A 49 -13.29 -4.96 -12.75
CA LEU A 49 -14.35 -4.11 -12.23
C LEU A 49 -14.14 -2.62 -12.53
N GLY A 50 -13.00 -2.24 -13.09
CA GLY A 50 -12.68 -0.85 -13.40
C GLY A 50 -12.36 -0.01 -12.15
N SER A 51 -11.84 -0.61 -11.08
CA SER A 51 -11.35 0.13 -9.92
C SER A 51 -10.23 1.09 -10.35
N GLN A 52 -10.23 2.30 -9.81
CA GLN A 52 -9.16 3.28 -10.06
C GLN A 52 -7.85 2.88 -9.40
N GLY A 53 -7.94 2.30 -8.21
CA GLY A 53 -6.75 1.88 -7.47
C GLY A 53 -7.04 0.84 -6.39
N ALA A 54 -5.96 0.25 -5.90
CA ALA A 54 -5.97 -0.70 -4.79
C ALA A 54 -4.97 -0.29 -3.70
N GLY A 55 -5.40 -0.39 -2.45
CA GLY A 55 -4.55 -0.26 -1.28
C GLY A 55 -4.25 -1.62 -0.67
N CYS A 56 -2.99 -1.92 -0.41
CA CYS A 56 -2.59 -3.15 0.25
C CYS A 56 -2.00 -2.91 1.64
N THR A 57 -2.08 -3.91 2.48
CA THR A 57 -1.66 -3.89 3.89
C THR A 57 -2.26 -2.71 4.69
N TRP A 58 -3.49 -2.28 4.35
CA TRP A 58 -4.26 -1.33 5.14
C TRP A 58 -4.95 -2.04 6.32
N GLY A 59 -5.85 -1.35 7.02
CA GLY A 59 -6.60 -1.95 8.13
C GLY A 59 -7.29 -3.26 7.75
N MET A 60 -8.00 -3.32 6.63
CA MET A 60 -8.64 -4.54 6.14
C MET A 60 -7.63 -5.61 5.69
N GLY A 61 -6.43 -5.22 5.30
CA GLY A 61 -5.32 -6.13 4.97
C GLY A 61 -4.46 -6.49 6.17
N GLU A 62 -4.91 -6.20 7.38
CA GLU A 62 -4.37 -6.64 8.67
C GLU A 62 -2.87 -6.36 8.87
N PHE A 63 -2.40 -5.16 8.47
CA PHE A 63 -0.97 -4.82 8.49
C PHE A 63 -0.27 -5.05 9.84
N TRP A 64 -1.02 -4.98 10.95
CA TRP A 64 -0.49 -5.19 12.30
C TRP A 64 -0.19 -6.65 12.62
N SER A 65 -0.80 -7.59 11.88
CA SER A 65 -0.58 -9.04 12.03
C SER A 65 0.54 -9.56 11.15
N LEU A 66 0.96 -8.75 10.16
CA LEU A 66 2.00 -9.12 9.20
C LEU A 66 3.40 -8.72 9.67
N THR A 67 4.37 -9.57 9.45
CA THR A 67 5.78 -9.23 9.55
C THR A 67 6.15 -8.19 8.49
N THR A 68 7.31 -7.55 8.64
CA THR A 68 7.83 -6.62 7.64
C THR A 68 8.08 -7.32 6.30
N GLU A 69 8.57 -8.55 6.34
CA GLU A 69 8.87 -9.38 5.18
C GLU A 69 7.58 -9.77 4.43
N GLU A 70 6.54 -10.20 5.15
CA GLU A 70 5.23 -10.48 4.54
C GLU A 70 4.62 -9.24 3.89
N ARG A 71 4.74 -8.06 4.53
CA ARG A 71 4.26 -6.81 3.92
C ARG A 71 5.00 -6.50 2.62
N LYS A 72 6.31 -6.69 2.57
CA LYS A 72 7.12 -6.53 1.34
C LYS A 72 6.70 -7.54 0.27
N GLN A 73 6.48 -8.80 0.65
CA GLN A 73 5.97 -9.82 -0.27
C GLN A 73 4.63 -9.42 -0.88
N VAL A 74 3.69 -8.91 -0.07
CA VAL A 74 2.40 -8.40 -0.57
C VAL A 74 2.62 -7.25 -1.56
N TYR A 75 3.55 -6.31 -1.29
CA TYR A 75 3.86 -5.23 -2.23
C TYR A 75 4.38 -5.78 -3.57
N GLU A 76 5.29 -6.73 -3.55
CA GLU A 76 5.84 -7.36 -4.75
C GLU A 76 4.74 -8.01 -5.60
N ILE A 77 3.86 -8.80 -4.97
CA ILE A 77 2.74 -9.47 -5.64
C ILE A 77 1.77 -8.45 -6.27
N VAL A 78 1.38 -7.42 -5.51
CA VAL A 78 0.43 -6.41 -5.97
C VAL A 78 1.01 -5.57 -7.10
N SER A 79 2.27 -5.16 -7.00
CA SER A 79 2.96 -4.42 -8.05
C SER A 79 3.08 -5.21 -9.34
N ASP A 80 3.52 -6.46 -9.24
CA ASP A 80 3.68 -7.36 -10.38
C ASP A 80 2.34 -7.61 -11.10
N GLU A 81 1.30 -7.96 -10.36
CA GLU A 81 0.00 -8.29 -10.96
C GLU A 81 -0.75 -7.07 -11.51
N SER A 82 -0.56 -5.90 -10.90
CA SER A 82 -1.22 -4.67 -11.40
C SER A 82 -0.67 -4.20 -12.74
N GLU A 83 0.61 -4.44 -13.03
CA GLU A 83 1.29 -4.08 -14.30
C GLU A 83 0.98 -2.64 -14.79
N GLY A 84 0.69 -1.72 -13.89
CA GLY A 84 0.30 -0.36 -14.21
C GLY A 84 -1.14 -0.19 -14.76
N LYS A 85 -1.95 -1.24 -14.76
CA LYS A 85 -3.38 -1.19 -15.14
C LYS A 85 -4.27 -0.68 -14.00
N LEU A 86 -3.73 -0.64 -12.78
CA LEU A 86 -4.39 -0.23 -11.55
C LEU A 86 -3.40 0.62 -10.76
N LEU A 87 -3.83 1.76 -10.23
CA LEU A 87 -3.01 2.53 -9.31
C LEU A 87 -2.84 1.78 -7.98
N THR A 88 -1.67 1.88 -7.40
CA THR A 88 -1.32 1.13 -6.18
C THR A 88 -0.95 2.03 -5.03
N ALA A 89 -1.42 1.69 -3.81
CA ALA A 89 -1.11 2.41 -2.59
C ALA A 89 -0.62 1.44 -1.50
N ALA A 90 0.61 1.60 -1.04
CA ALA A 90 1.19 0.80 0.04
C ALA A 90 1.02 1.49 1.39
N HIS A 91 0.52 0.78 2.39
CA HIS A 91 0.46 1.26 3.76
C HIS A 91 1.77 0.96 4.48
N VAL A 92 2.51 1.99 4.86
CA VAL A 92 3.87 1.87 5.41
C VAL A 92 3.96 2.18 6.91
N SER A 93 2.82 2.41 7.59
CA SER A 93 2.83 2.76 9.02
C SER A 93 3.41 1.66 9.89
N HIS A 94 4.24 2.07 10.84
CA HIS A 94 4.82 1.21 11.88
C HIS A 94 5.21 2.06 13.09
N SER A 95 5.35 1.45 14.26
CA SER A 95 5.82 2.14 15.48
C SER A 95 7.30 2.54 15.41
N SER A 96 8.11 1.83 14.63
CA SER A 96 9.52 2.14 14.38
C SER A 96 9.66 2.96 13.11
N ILE A 97 10.24 4.15 13.20
CA ILE A 97 10.51 5.00 12.02
C ILE A 97 11.48 4.33 11.03
N LYS A 98 12.41 3.51 11.51
CA LYS A 98 13.31 2.76 10.63
C LYS A 98 12.55 1.78 9.75
N THR A 99 11.56 1.09 10.32
CA THR A 99 10.69 0.17 9.58
C THR A 99 9.78 0.92 8.60
N VAL A 100 9.29 2.11 8.97
CA VAL A 100 8.53 2.96 8.05
C VAL A 100 9.37 3.31 6.82
N ILE A 101 10.61 3.76 7.04
CA ILE A 101 11.53 4.12 5.94
C ILE A 101 11.85 2.90 5.06
N ASP A 102 12.11 1.75 5.67
CA ASP A 102 12.42 0.50 4.96
C ASP A 102 11.24 0.06 4.08
N LEU A 103 10.01 0.04 4.62
CA LEU A 103 8.81 -0.28 3.86
C LEU A 103 8.52 0.73 2.75
N ALA A 104 8.72 2.03 3.03
CA ALA A 104 8.51 3.09 2.04
C ALA A 104 9.51 2.97 0.87
N THR A 105 10.79 2.73 1.18
CA THR A 105 11.82 2.53 0.16
C THR A 105 11.50 1.30 -0.69
N HIS A 106 11.13 0.18 -0.05
CA HIS A 106 10.77 -1.02 -0.78
C HIS A 106 9.54 -0.81 -1.70
N ALA A 107 8.50 -0.13 -1.21
CA ALA A 107 7.32 0.19 -2.02
C ALA A 107 7.67 1.12 -3.20
N GLU A 108 8.60 2.07 -3.02
CA GLU A 108 9.10 2.92 -4.11
C GLU A 108 9.86 2.09 -5.15
N ASP A 109 10.71 1.15 -4.72
CA ASP A 109 11.42 0.24 -5.62
C ASP A 109 10.46 -0.64 -6.41
N GLN A 110 9.35 -1.05 -5.80
CA GLN A 110 8.25 -1.75 -6.45
C GLN A 110 7.32 -0.84 -7.28
N LYS A 111 7.64 0.45 -7.43
CA LYS A 111 6.92 1.44 -8.25
C LYS A 111 5.48 1.70 -7.83
N PHE A 112 5.19 1.62 -6.53
CA PHE A 112 3.91 2.06 -6.01
C PHE A 112 3.63 3.52 -6.33
N ASP A 113 2.37 3.84 -6.61
CA ASP A 113 1.95 5.20 -6.95
C ASP A 113 1.81 6.09 -5.72
N LEU A 114 1.38 5.52 -4.60
CA LEU A 114 1.12 6.22 -3.35
C LEU A 114 1.64 5.44 -2.14
N LEU A 115 2.06 6.18 -1.14
CA LEU A 115 2.34 5.67 0.20
C LEU A 115 1.28 6.20 1.18
N VAL A 116 0.78 5.32 2.04
CA VAL A 116 -0.16 5.68 3.11
C VAL A 116 0.55 5.56 4.45
N LEU A 117 0.69 6.70 5.12
CA LEU A 117 1.25 6.78 6.45
C LEU A 117 0.18 7.30 7.42
N ALA A 118 -0.25 6.45 8.34
CA ALA A 118 -1.13 6.85 9.44
C ALA A 118 -0.32 7.45 10.59
N ALA A 119 -0.92 8.40 11.30
CA ALA A 119 -0.37 8.87 12.56
C ALA A 119 -0.23 7.71 13.57
N PRO A 120 0.70 7.78 14.53
CA PRO A 120 0.89 6.74 15.54
C PRO A 120 -0.42 6.42 16.28
N TYR A 121 -0.89 5.18 16.18
CA TYR A 121 -2.23 4.77 16.62
C TYR A 121 -2.35 4.40 18.10
N PHE A 122 -1.25 4.29 18.83
CA PHE A 122 -1.26 3.98 20.28
C PHE A 122 -1.21 5.20 21.19
N VAL A 123 -0.98 6.40 20.65
CA VAL A 123 -0.84 7.63 21.43
C VAL A 123 -1.63 8.74 20.78
N THR A 124 -2.52 9.36 21.53
CA THR A 124 -3.22 10.57 21.08
C THR A 124 -2.21 11.70 20.90
N LYS A 125 -2.05 12.15 19.66
CA LYS A 125 -1.16 13.26 19.30
C LYS A 125 -1.97 14.53 19.03
N LYS A 126 -1.41 15.67 19.39
CA LYS A 126 -1.89 16.97 18.87
C LYS A 126 -1.38 17.12 17.43
N GLU A 127 -2.11 17.87 16.62
CA GLU A 127 -1.76 18.09 15.20
C GLU A 127 -0.30 18.51 14.99
N ASN A 128 0.19 19.45 15.79
CA ASN A 128 1.58 19.91 15.73
C ASN A 128 2.64 18.87 16.12
N GLN A 129 2.25 17.75 16.72
CA GLN A 129 3.16 16.64 17.06
C GLN A 129 3.24 15.56 15.97
N VAL A 130 2.41 15.64 14.96
CA VAL A 130 2.39 14.71 13.82
C VAL A 130 3.24 15.25 12.66
N ILE A 131 3.42 16.57 12.60
CA ILE A 131 4.05 17.28 11.48
C ILE A 131 5.55 17.51 11.72
N GLU A 132 6.01 17.46 12.97
CA GLU A 132 7.44 17.53 13.33
C GLU A 132 8.15 16.17 13.16
#